data_df0724a3d3dfdb5460f2aa2c42588c74
#
_entry.id   df0724a3d3dfdb5460f2aa2c42588c74
#
_cell.length_a   1.000
_cell.length_b   1.000
_cell.length_c   1.000
_cell.angle_alpha   90.00
_cell.angle_beta   90.00
_cell.angle_gamma   90.00
#
_symmetry.space_group_name_H-M   'P 1'
#
loop_
_entity.id
_entity.type
_entity.pdbx_description
1 polymer ?
#
loop_
_entity_poly.entity_id
_entity_poly.type
_entity_poly.pdbx_seq_one_letter_code
_entity_poly.pdbx_strand_id
1 'polypeptide(L)'
;MEEMKKKGNVIALLPIGVFLVLYLGLGILFEYVMKIPMGFYNVPIVVAFLSAILVACVQNRTISFDRKLELMAKGVGDKNIITMLLIFLTAGSFVGVVGRSSAESVAYCMLSLIPARFSVAVLFVVACFVSVAMGTSVGTITLLTPIAVAVSKASGFDMAFCVASVMGGAMFGDNLSFISDTTIAACNGQGCQMKDKFRENFWIAFPAAVVTLLLILILSFQTEIQGRVVQDYHLVQILPYVLVLIGGIIGINVFVVLLIGIVSGAFIMLLGGHITPVELLTNIGSGVSGMFETCMVAILVAAMCALIREHGGFEALLSGIQRVFKGKKGGLLGMGLLVGAMDIATANNTVAIVMANPIAKEMALEYKITSRKTASILDTFSCIFQGMIPYGAQMLVAISAAKELGFELSAFQIMPKLFYPMLLLVSSLIAIFGIKGGDDK
;
A
#
# COMPACT_ATOMS: atom_id res chain seq x y z
N MET A 1 -28.26 -15.56 15.27
CA MET A 1 -27.69 -16.88 14.89
C MET A 1 -26.23 -16.83 15.30
N GLU A 2 -25.87 -17.57 16.35
CA GLU A 2 -24.45 -17.73 16.75
C GLU A 2 -23.70 -18.34 15.58
N GLU A 3 -22.75 -17.61 15.00
CA GLU A 3 -21.77 -18.20 14.10
C GLU A 3 -20.99 -19.22 14.93
N MET A 4 -21.21 -20.50 14.67
CA MET A 4 -20.42 -21.57 15.24
C MET A 4 -18.95 -21.27 14.98
N LYS A 5 -18.15 -21.02 16.05
CA LYS A 5 -16.70 -20.79 15.94
C LYS A 5 -16.10 -21.93 15.12
N LYS A 6 -15.69 -21.67 13.90
CA LYS A 6 -15.03 -22.65 13.02
C LYS A 6 -13.77 -23.15 13.74
N LYS A 7 -13.53 -24.45 13.71
CA LYS A 7 -12.32 -25.03 14.28
C LYS A 7 -11.11 -24.65 13.43
N GLY A 8 -10.10 -24.05 14.03
CA GLY A 8 -8.89 -23.64 13.32
C GLY A 8 -8.21 -24.83 12.61
N ASN A 9 -7.86 -24.64 11.34
CA ASN A 9 -7.21 -25.64 10.49
C ASN A 9 -5.94 -25.06 9.87
N VAL A 10 -4.77 -25.42 10.42
CA VAL A 10 -3.48 -24.94 9.92
C VAL A 10 -3.21 -25.34 8.47
N ILE A 11 -3.70 -26.51 8.04
CA ILE A 11 -3.52 -26.99 6.68
C ILE A 11 -4.19 -26.04 5.68
N ALA A 12 -5.27 -25.37 6.04
CA ALA A 12 -5.94 -24.40 5.19
C ALA A 12 -5.06 -23.18 4.82
N LEU A 13 -3.93 -22.95 5.51
CA LEU A 13 -2.95 -21.92 5.19
C LEU A 13 -1.92 -22.37 4.11
N LEU A 14 -1.93 -23.64 3.72
CA LEU A 14 -1.00 -24.18 2.73
C LEU A 14 -0.95 -23.38 1.41
N PRO A 15 -2.07 -22.84 0.87
CA PRO A 15 -2.02 -22.00 -0.35
C PRO A 15 -1.13 -20.76 -0.19
N ILE A 16 -1.14 -20.11 0.97
CA ILE A 16 -0.25 -18.97 1.25
C ILE A 16 1.21 -19.44 1.25
N GLY A 17 1.49 -20.57 1.91
CA GLY A 17 2.83 -21.18 1.91
C GLY A 17 3.33 -21.49 0.49
N VAL A 18 2.48 -22.07 -0.35
CA VAL A 18 2.80 -22.37 -1.76
C VAL A 18 3.08 -21.09 -2.54
N PHE A 19 2.25 -20.06 -2.39
CA PHE A 19 2.48 -18.76 -3.01
C PHE A 19 3.85 -18.18 -2.60
N LEU A 20 4.15 -18.13 -1.30
CA LEU A 20 5.41 -17.57 -0.79
C LEU A 20 6.63 -18.36 -1.30
N VAL A 21 6.56 -19.69 -1.30
CA VAL A 21 7.66 -20.53 -1.83
C VAL A 21 7.86 -20.31 -3.33
N LEU A 22 6.80 -20.25 -4.10
CA LEU A 22 6.92 -20.03 -5.56
C LEU A 22 7.42 -18.61 -5.84
N TYR A 23 6.82 -17.58 -5.27
CA TYR A 23 7.15 -16.20 -5.59
C TYR A 23 8.48 -15.76 -4.97
N LEU A 24 8.62 -15.87 -3.64
CA LEU A 24 9.84 -15.46 -2.95
C LEU A 24 10.95 -16.50 -3.12
N GLY A 25 10.64 -17.79 -3.00
CA GLY A 25 11.64 -18.86 -3.08
C GLY A 25 12.29 -18.94 -4.46
N LEU A 26 11.50 -18.96 -5.54
CA LEU A 26 12.04 -18.95 -6.90
C LEU A 26 12.68 -17.60 -7.25
N GLY A 27 12.11 -16.48 -6.78
CA GLY A 27 12.71 -15.17 -6.98
C GLY A 27 14.12 -15.08 -6.35
N ILE A 28 14.27 -15.51 -5.09
CA ILE A 28 15.58 -15.59 -4.42
C ILE A 28 16.53 -16.56 -5.16
N LEU A 29 16.03 -17.72 -5.58
CA LEU A 29 16.81 -18.68 -6.31
C LEU A 29 17.37 -18.07 -7.61
N PHE A 30 16.53 -17.42 -8.41
CA PHE A 30 16.93 -16.81 -9.67
C PHE A 30 17.88 -15.63 -9.47
N GLU A 31 17.56 -14.68 -8.59
CA GLU A 31 18.33 -13.45 -8.38
C GLU A 31 19.67 -13.73 -7.71
N TYR A 32 19.69 -14.45 -6.59
CA TYR A 32 20.87 -14.57 -5.73
C TYR A 32 21.67 -15.85 -5.92
N VAL A 33 21.01 -16.97 -6.26
CA VAL A 33 21.72 -18.26 -6.45
C VAL A 33 22.13 -18.44 -7.90
N MET A 34 21.19 -18.28 -8.84
CA MET A 34 21.47 -18.43 -10.28
C MET A 34 22.05 -17.15 -10.90
N LYS A 35 22.05 -16.03 -10.16
CA LYS A 35 22.57 -14.72 -10.58
C LYS A 35 21.96 -14.24 -11.91
N ILE A 36 20.69 -14.54 -12.12
CA ILE A 36 19.92 -14.02 -13.26
C ILE A 36 19.54 -12.57 -12.94
N PRO A 37 19.96 -11.58 -13.73
CA PRO A 37 19.59 -10.19 -13.51
C PRO A 37 18.07 -10.05 -13.47
N MET A 38 17.55 -9.32 -12.46
CA MET A 38 16.12 -9.13 -12.25
C MET A 38 15.35 -10.47 -12.12
N GLY A 39 15.93 -11.46 -11.43
CA GLY A 39 15.41 -12.82 -11.30
C GLY A 39 13.96 -12.89 -10.79
N PHE A 40 13.53 -11.94 -9.92
CA PHE A 40 12.16 -11.85 -9.45
C PHE A 40 11.13 -11.56 -10.55
N TYR A 41 11.51 -10.85 -11.62
CA TYR A 41 10.63 -10.62 -12.76
C TYR A 41 10.35 -11.88 -13.59
N ASN A 42 11.19 -12.90 -13.46
CA ASN A 42 10.99 -14.18 -14.13
C ASN A 42 9.95 -15.08 -13.42
N VAL A 43 9.44 -14.65 -12.27
CA VAL A 43 8.35 -15.32 -11.55
C VAL A 43 7.10 -14.45 -11.65
N PRO A 44 6.23 -14.64 -12.65
CA PRO A 44 5.01 -13.86 -12.76
C PRO A 44 4.14 -14.09 -11.54
N ILE A 45 3.87 -13.02 -10.78
CA ILE A 45 3.13 -13.09 -9.52
C ILE A 45 1.73 -13.70 -9.69
N VAL A 46 1.09 -13.43 -10.84
CA VAL A 46 -0.22 -14.02 -11.21
C VAL A 46 -0.15 -15.54 -11.27
N VAL A 47 0.95 -16.09 -11.82
CA VAL A 47 1.15 -17.55 -11.92
C VAL A 47 1.33 -18.17 -10.54
N ALA A 48 2.07 -17.50 -9.64
CA ALA A 48 2.24 -17.96 -8.28
C ALA A 48 0.89 -17.98 -7.51
N PHE A 49 0.04 -16.95 -7.67
CA PHE A 49 -1.30 -16.94 -7.08
C PHE A 49 -2.25 -17.97 -7.70
N LEU A 50 -2.23 -18.18 -9.03
CA LEU A 50 -3.01 -19.23 -9.66
C LEU A 50 -2.64 -20.62 -9.13
N SER A 51 -1.34 -20.89 -8.96
CA SER A 51 -0.85 -22.14 -8.37
C SER A 51 -1.35 -22.31 -6.92
N ALA A 52 -1.34 -21.24 -6.13
CA ALA A 52 -1.87 -21.25 -4.76
C ALA A 52 -3.39 -21.50 -4.73
N ILE A 53 -4.17 -20.91 -5.64
CA ILE A 53 -5.61 -21.15 -5.77
C ILE A 53 -5.89 -22.61 -6.16
N LEU A 54 -5.11 -23.18 -7.09
CA LEU A 54 -5.25 -24.59 -7.44
C LEU A 54 -5.05 -25.48 -6.21
N VAL A 55 -4.04 -25.22 -5.38
CA VAL A 55 -3.82 -25.93 -4.12
C VAL A 55 -5.02 -25.74 -3.18
N ALA A 56 -5.53 -24.52 -3.01
CA ALA A 56 -6.72 -24.23 -2.20
C ALA A 56 -7.96 -25.02 -2.69
N CYS A 57 -8.11 -25.17 -4.00
CA CYS A 57 -9.20 -25.94 -4.60
C CYS A 57 -9.05 -27.45 -4.40
N VAL A 58 -7.84 -28.00 -4.51
CA VAL A 58 -7.58 -29.45 -4.38
C VAL A 58 -7.57 -29.91 -2.93
N GLN A 59 -7.06 -29.06 -2.04
CA GLN A 59 -6.86 -29.37 -0.62
C GLN A 59 -8.16 -29.71 0.10
N ASN A 60 -9.27 -29.05 -0.18
CA ASN A 60 -10.55 -29.32 0.43
C ASN A 60 -11.49 -30.05 -0.52
N ARG A 61 -11.71 -31.33 -0.24
CA ARG A 61 -12.58 -32.21 -1.02
C ARG A 61 -14.00 -32.34 -0.43
N THR A 62 -14.29 -31.67 0.68
CA THR A 62 -15.59 -31.77 1.38
C THR A 62 -16.69 -30.93 0.72
N ILE A 63 -16.32 -29.95 -0.07
CA ILE A 63 -17.27 -29.08 -0.80
C ILE A 63 -17.08 -29.22 -2.32
N SER A 64 -18.17 -29.07 -3.06
CA SER A 64 -18.14 -29.14 -4.52
C SER A 64 -17.33 -27.99 -5.13
N PHE A 65 -16.89 -28.15 -6.37
CA PHE A 65 -16.18 -27.10 -7.08
C PHE A 65 -17.07 -25.86 -7.30
N ASP A 66 -18.36 -26.05 -7.60
CA ASP A 66 -19.32 -24.95 -7.73
C ASP A 66 -19.41 -24.11 -6.45
N ARG A 67 -19.44 -24.79 -5.29
CA ARG A 67 -19.43 -24.07 -4.01
C ARG A 67 -18.13 -23.28 -3.78
N LYS A 68 -16.97 -23.78 -4.25
CA LYS A 68 -15.71 -23.04 -4.21
C LYS A 68 -15.76 -21.80 -5.10
N LEU A 69 -16.35 -21.93 -6.31
CA LEU A 69 -16.56 -20.78 -7.21
C LEU A 69 -17.45 -19.71 -6.57
N GLU A 70 -18.56 -20.10 -5.93
CA GLU A 70 -19.42 -19.16 -5.19
C GLU A 70 -18.66 -18.42 -4.08
N LEU A 71 -17.83 -19.13 -3.31
CA LEU A 71 -17.03 -18.54 -2.25
C LEU A 71 -16.00 -17.54 -2.80
N MET A 72 -15.30 -17.92 -3.87
CA MET A 72 -14.36 -17.05 -4.56
C MET A 72 -15.06 -15.81 -5.13
N ALA A 73 -16.20 -15.99 -5.80
CA ALA A 73 -17.00 -14.87 -6.33
C ALA A 73 -17.45 -13.90 -5.23
N LYS A 74 -17.87 -14.43 -4.06
CA LYS A 74 -18.21 -13.60 -2.89
C LYS A 74 -17.01 -12.83 -2.36
N GLY A 75 -15.82 -13.45 -2.34
CA GLY A 75 -14.59 -12.79 -1.92
C GLY A 75 -14.17 -11.66 -2.85
N VAL A 76 -14.22 -11.91 -4.16
CA VAL A 76 -13.88 -10.91 -5.19
C VAL A 76 -14.90 -9.77 -5.23
N GLY A 77 -16.19 -10.07 -4.96
CA GLY A 77 -17.26 -9.08 -4.89
C GLY A 77 -17.28 -8.22 -3.62
N ASP A 78 -16.27 -8.33 -2.76
CA ASP A 78 -16.14 -7.45 -1.60
C ASP A 78 -15.99 -5.98 -2.02
N LYS A 79 -16.67 -5.08 -1.31
CA LYS A 79 -16.67 -3.64 -1.60
C LYS A 79 -15.26 -3.05 -1.69
N ASN A 80 -14.36 -3.46 -0.81
CA ASN A 80 -12.99 -2.94 -0.78
C ASN A 80 -12.21 -3.39 -2.02
N ILE A 81 -12.38 -4.64 -2.44
CA ILE A 81 -11.74 -5.17 -3.66
C ILE A 81 -12.24 -4.42 -4.89
N ILE A 82 -13.57 -4.27 -5.05
CA ILE A 82 -14.15 -3.52 -6.17
C ILE A 82 -13.67 -2.06 -6.18
N THR A 83 -13.62 -1.42 -5.01
CA THR A 83 -13.10 -0.04 -4.90
C THR A 83 -11.64 0.04 -5.33
N MET A 84 -10.78 -0.90 -4.92
CA MET A 84 -9.38 -0.95 -5.33
C MET A 84 -9.24 -1.13 -6.85
N LEU A 85 -10.00 -2.04 -7.43
CA LEU A 85 -9.98 -2.25 -8.90
C LEU A 85 -10.34 -0.98 -9.67
N LEU A 86 -11.38 -0.26 -9.24
CA LEU A 86 -11.78 1.01 -9.84
C LEU A 86 -10.69 2.08 -9.70
N ILE A 87 -10.03 2.16 -8.54
CA ILE A 87 -8.90 3.08 -8.33
C ILE A 87 -7.75 2.73 -9.29
N PHE A 88 -7.38 1.46 -9.42
CA PHE A 88 -6.29 1.05 -10.32
C PHE A 88 -6.61 1.38 -11.78
N LEU A 89 -7.81 1.07 -12.25
CA LEU A 89 -8.21 1.33 -13.63
C LEU A 89 -8.26 2.85 -13.94
N THR A 90 -8.81 3.66 -13.02
CA THR A 90 -8.81 5.12 -13.17
C THR A 90 -7.42 5.73 -13.05
N ALA A 91 -6.57 5.16 -12.20
CA ALA A 91 -5.17 5.55 -12.08
C ALA A 91 -4.40 5.34 -13.39
N GLY A 92 -4.51 4.14 -13.97
CA GLY A 92 -3.93 3.85 -15.28
C GLY A 92 -4.45 4.79 -16.37
N SER A 93 -5.78 5.04 -16.39
CA SER A 93 -6.39 6.01 -17.31
C SER A 93 -5.80 7.41 -17.15
N PHE A 94 -5.62 7.89 -15.90
CA PHE A 94 -5.03 9.19 -15.62
C PHE A 94 -3.60 9.28 -16.16
N VAL A 95 -2.74 8.30 -15.85
CA VAL A 95 -1.36 8.27 -16.36
C VAL A 95 -1.35 8.21 -17.89
N GLY A 96 -2.23 7.43 -18.51
CA GLY A 96 -2.37 7.36 -19.97
C GLY A 96 -2.73 8.70 -20.62
N VAL A 97 -3.62 9.47 -19.98
CA VAL A 97 -4.06 10.79 -20.49
C VAL A 97 -3.00 11.86 -20.33
N VAL A 98 -2.50 12.03 -19.10
CA VAL A 98 -1.55 13.11 -18.81
C VAL A 98 -0.15 12.80 -19.35
N GLY A 99 0.16 11.53 -19.50
CA GLY A 99 1.41 11.06 -20.05
C GLY A 99 2.63 11.45 -19.22
N ARG A 100 3.78 11.16 -19.82
CA ARG A 100 5.09 11.46 -19.21
C ARG A 100 5.41 12.95 -19.19
N SER A 101 5.00 13.69 -20.24
CA SER A 101 5.31 15.12 -20.39
C SER A 101 4.72 16.00 -19.29
N SER A 102 3.49 15.68 -18.83
CA SER A 102 2.88 16.41 -17.72
C SER A 102 3.60 16.16 -16.40
N ALA A 103 4.00 14.91 -16.11
CA ALA A 103 4.77 14.59 -14.91
C ALA A 103 6.16 15.24 -14.93
N GLU A 104 6.83 15.24 -16.08
CA GLU A 104 8.10 15.94 -16.28
C GLU A 104 7.95 17.46 -16.10
N SER A 105 6.87 18.06 -16.63
CA SER A 105 6.58 19.50 -16.43
C SER A 105 6.41 19.85 -14.95
N VAL A 106 5.71 19.01 -14.15
CA VAL A 106 5.59 19.19 -12.69
C VAL A 106 6.97 19.11 -12.03
N ALA A 107 7.79 18.11 -12.39
CA ALA A 107 9.12 17.93 -11.82
C ALA A 107 10.05 19.09 -12.12
N TYR A 108 10.09 19.55 -13.37
CA TYR A 108 10.93 20.71 -13.78
C TYR A 108 10.44 22.00 -13.12
N CYS A 109 9.13 22.24 -13.02
CA CYS A 109 8.58 23.37 -12.28
C CYS A 109 9.01 23.31 -10.80
N MET A 110 8.88 22.16 -10.15
CA MET A 110 9.31 21.99 -8.77
C MET A 110 10.81 22.26 -8.60
N LEU A 111 11.65 21.70 -9.48
CA LEU A 111 13.10 21.91 -9.44
C LEU A 111 13.54 23.33 -9.80
N SER A 112 12.72 24.10 -10.51
CA SER A 112 12.97 25.53 -10.76
C SER A 112 12.79 26.39 -9.50
N LEU A 113 11.87 25.97 -8.61
CA LEU A 113 11.50 26.70 -7.39
C LEU A 113 12.33 26.26 -6.18
N ILE A 114 12.73 24.99 -6.13
CA ILE A 114 13.36 24.37 -4.98
C ILE A 114 14.73 23.79 -5.38
N PRO A 115 15.81 23.98 -4.58
CA PRO A 115 17.06 23.31 -4.85
C PRO A 115 16.87 21.78 -4.94
N ALA A 116 17.48 21.15 -5.94
CA ALA A 116 17.29 19.72 -6.21
C ALA A 116 17.50 18.81 -4.99
N ARG A 117 18.42 19.18 -4.09
CA ARG A 117 18.71 18.44 -2.84
C ARG A 117 17.50 18.31 -1.90
N PHE A 118 16.52 19.19 -1.99
CA PHE A 118 15.30 19.13 -1.17
C PHE A 118 14.13 18.43 -1.87
N SER A 119 14.25 18.12 -3.15
CA SER A 119 13.13 17.62 -3.97
C SER A 119 12.52 16.32 -3.41
N VAL A 120 13.34 15.37 -2.97
CA VAL A 120 12.87 14.10 -2.40
C VAL A 120 12.20 14.31 -1.03
N ALA A 121 12.72 15.21 -0.21
CA ALA A 121 12.11 15.58 1.06
C ALA A 121 10.75 16.26 0.86
N VAL A 122 10.64 17.12 -0.16
CA VAL A 122 9.37 17.76 -0.53
C VAL A 122 8.36 16.73 -1.02
N LEU A 123 8.77 15.76 -1.83
CA LEU A 123 7.88 14.66 -2.26
C LEU A 123 7.34 13.88 -1.06
N PHE A 124 8.19 13.55 -0.08
CA PHE A 124 7.77 12.89 1.15
C PHE A 124 6.72 13.72 1.91
N VAL A 125 7.01 15.00 2.15
CA VAL A 125 6.10 15.91 2.90
C VAL A 125 4.78 16.10 2.17
N VAL A 126 4.79 16.32 0.85
CA VAL A 126 3.58 16.43 0.03
C VAL A 126 2.76 15.15 0.12
N ALA A 127 3.41 13.99 0.02
CA ALA A 127 2.73 12.70 0.15
C ALA A 127 2.07 12.53 1.53
N CYS A 128 2.73 12.98 2.62
CA CYS A 128 2.14 12.99 3.95
C CYS A 128 0.82 13.78 3.98
N PHE A 129 0.83 15.02 3.51
CA PHE A 129 -0.35 15.88 3.56
C PHE A 129 -1.48 15.40 2.64
N VAL A 130 -1.16 15.00 1.41
CA VAL A 130 -2.15 14.48 0.46
C VAL A 130 -2.81 13.23 1.02
N SER A 131 -2.04 12.31 1.57
CA SER A 131 -2.56 11.06 2.12
C SER A 131 -3.41 11.27 3.38
N VAL A 132 -3.03 12.17 4.29
CA VAL A 132 -3.87 12.55 5.44
C VAL A 132 -5.23 13.05 4.96
N ALA A 133 -5.25 13.89 3.94
CA ALA A 133 -6.46 14.53 3.43
C ALA A 133 -7.33 13.59 2.59
N MET A 134 -6.73 12.72 1.77
CA MET A 134 -7.45 11.74 0.94
C MET A 134 -7.88 10.49 1.71
N GLY A 135 -7.20 10.16 2.81
CA GLY A 135 -7.47 8.95 3.58
C GLY A 135 -7.10 7.66 2.85
N THR A 136 -6.10 7.70 1.97
CA THR A 136 -5.65 6.50 1.25
C THR A 136 -4.19 6.62 0.81
N SER A 137 -3.38 5.64 1.21
CA SER A 137 -2.00 5.52 0.76
C SER A 137 -1.91 5.12 -0.71
N VAL A 138 -2.72 4.15 -1.14
CA VAL A 138 -2.74 3.66 -2.54
C VAL A 138 -3.06 4.80 -3.51
N GLY A 139 -4.10 5.58 -3.23
CA GLY A 139 -4.47 6.74 -4.05
C GLY A 139 -3.35 7.79 -4.13
N THR A 140 -2.73 8.11 -3.00
CA THR A 140 -1.62 9.05 -2.94
C THR A 140 -0.38 8.56 -3.70
N ILE A 141 -0.01 7.30 -3.56
CA ILE A 141 1.10 6.68 -4.30
C ILE A 141 0.83 6.75 -5.80
N THR A 142 -0.37 6.40 -6.22
CA THR A 142 -0.79 6.49 -7.63
C THR A 142 -0.55 7.88 -8.22
N LEU A 143 -0.95 8.92 -7.49
CA LEU A 143 -0.88 10.31 -7.95
C LEU A 143 0.56 10.83 -7.99
N LEU A 144 1.37 10.48 -7.01
CA LEU A 144 2.69 11.09 -6.81
C LEU A 144 3.84 10.27 -7.40
N THR A 145 3.66 8.98 -7.65
CA THR A 145 4.73 8.15 -8.26
C THR A 145 5.20 8.69 -9.62
N PRO A 146 4.32 9.11 -10.53
CA PRO A 146 4.77 9.71 -11.79
C PRO A 146 5.66 10.93 -11.59
N ILE A 147 5.33 11.78 -10.61
CA ILE A 147 6.14 12.96 -10.25
C ILE A 147 7.49 12.51 -9.67
N ALA A 148 7.50 11.50 -8.78
CA ALA A 148 8.72 10.97 -8.20
C ALA A 148 9.68 10.41 -9.26
N VAL A 149 9.14 9.68 -10.25
CA VAL A 149 9.89 9.18 -11.41
C VAL A 149 10.49 10.32 -12.22
N ALA A 150 9.70 11.36 -12.52
CA ALA A 150 10.16 12.52 -13.27
C ALA A 150 11.22 13.34 -12.51
N VAL A 151 11.04 13.50 -11.18
CA VAL A 151 12.04 14.15 -10.31
C VAL A 151 13.34 13.36 -10.28
N SER A 152 13.29 12.02 -10.15
CA SER A 152 14.47 11.16 -10.22
C SER A 152 15.28 11.43 -11.47
N LYS A 153 14.63 11.48 -12.62
CA LYS A 153 15.27 11.74 -13.92
C LYS A 153 15.89 13.12 -14.03
N ALA A 154 15.15 14.13 -13.60
CA ALA A 154 15.56 15.52 -13.72
C ALA A 154 16.66 15.92 -12.72
N SER A 155 16.75 15.24 -11.58
CA SER A 155 17.72 15.53 -10.50
C SER A 155 18.88 14.55 -10.42
N GLY A 156 18.75 13.37 -11.05
CA GLY A 156 19.74 12.30 -10.96
C GLY A 156 19.69 11.48 -9.67
N PHE A 157 18.68 11.70 -8.81
CA PHE A 157 18.46 10.83 -7.65
C PHE A 157 18.02 9.42 -8.09
N ASP A 158 18.39 8.44 -7.29
CA ASP A 158 17.93 7.06 -7.48
C ASP A 158 16.39 6.98 -7.50
N MET A 159 15.84 6.30 -8.49
CA MET A 159 14.39 6.22 -8.70
C MET A 159 13.68 5.49 -7.56
N ALA A 160 14.25 4.39 -7.07
CA ALA A 160 13.68 3.65 -5.96
C ALA A 160 13.65 4.49 -4.68
N PHE A 161 14.64 5.38 -4.48
CA PHE A 161 14.67 6.31 -3.35
C PHE A 161 13.56 7.37 -3.45
N CYS A 162 13.33 7.95 -4.62
CA CYS A 162 12.25 8.91 -4.83
C CYS A 162 10.87 8.28 -4.62
N VAL A 163 10.65 7.10 -5.21
CA VAL A 163 9.39 6.36 -5.09
C VAL A 163 9.15 5.88 -3.65
N ALA A 164 10.17 5.32 -2.99
CA ALA A 164 10.08 4.90 -1.59
C ALA A 164 9.75 6.08 -0.66
N SER A 165 10.27 7.27 -0.95
CA SER A 165 9.96 8.47 -0.17
C SER A 165 8.49 8.88 -0.31
N VAL A 166 7.93 8.84 -1.52
CA VAL A 166 6.48 9.05 -1.74
C VAL A 166 5.66 7.99 -1.02
N MET A 167 6.04 6.72 -1.14
CA MET A 167 5.34 5.62 -0.45
C MET A 167 5.35 5.81 1.07
N GLY A 168 6.51 6.13 1.64
CA GLY A 168 6.65 6.39 3.08
C GLY A 168 5.78 7.54 3.57
N GLY A 169 5.72 8.66 2.81
CA GLY A 169 4.86 9.78 3.11
C GLY A 169 3.37 9.43 3.02
N ALA A 170 2.99 8.67 1.98
CA ALA A 170 1.62 8.19 1.80
C ALA A 170 1.19 7.26 2.94
N MET A 171 2.07 6.39 3.40
CA MET A 171 1.83 5.49 4.54
C MET A 171 1.65 6.26 5.84
N PHE A 172 2.47 7.29 6.09
CA PHE A 172 2.32 8.18 7.25
C PHE A 172 0.95 8.86 7.25
N GLY A 173 0.56 9.42 6.10
CA GLY A 173 -0.71 10.13 5.99
C GLY A 173 -1.92 9.23 6.18
N ASP A 174 -1.91 8.05 5.60
CA ASP A 174 -2.96 7.03 5.74
C ASP A 174 -3.14 6.62 7.22
N ASN A 175 -2.04 6.34 7.90
CA ASN A 175 -2.00 5.93 9.30
C ASN A 175 -2.51 7.03 10.27
N LEU A 176 -2.39 8.31 9.90
CA LEU A 176 -2.88 9.43 10.71
C LEU A 176 -4.17 10.09 10.18
N SER A 177 -4.73 9.62 9.08
CA SER A 177 -5.98 10.16 8.55
C SER A 177 -7.19 9.77 9.42
N PHE A 178 -8.11 10.72 9.59
CA PHE A 178 -9.40 10.45 10.24
C PHE A 178 -10.41 9.76 9.33
N ILE A 179 -10.20 9.84 8.02
CA ILE A 179 -11.13 9.33 7.00
C ILE A 179 -10.59 8.08 6.28
N SER A 180 -9.42 7.59 6.68
CA SER A 180 -8.83 6.37 6.12
C SER A 180 -9.67 5.14 6.45
N ASP A 181 -9.85 4.27 5.47
CA ASP A 181 -10.57 3.00 5.62
C ASP A 181 -9.94 2.13 6.72
N THR A 182 -8.62 2.16 6.88
CA THR A 182 -7.89 1.43 7.92
C THR A 182 -8.19 1.98 9.31
N THR A 183 -8.18 3.32 9.47
CA THR A 183 -8.56 3.98 10.71
C THR A 183 -10.02 3.70 11.08
N ILE A 184 -10.94 3.79 10.10
CA ILE A 184 -12.36 3.49 10.29
C ILE A 184 -12.55 2.03 10.71
N ALA A 185 -11.89 1.09 10.01
CA ALA A 185 -11.96 -0.33 10.32
C ALA A 185 -11.44 -0.64 11.74
N ALA A 186 -10.29 -0.10 12.12
CA ALA A 186 -9.68 -0.31 13.43
C ALA A 186 -10.56 0.28 14.55
N CYS A 187 -11.04 1.53 14.40
CA CYS A 187 -11.85 2.18 15.41
C CYS A 187 -13.23 1.54 15.61
N ASN A 188 -13.91 1.21 14.49
CA ASN A 188 -15.22 0.56 14.56
C ASN A 188 -15.13 -0.83 15.19
N GLY A 189 -14.12 -1.61 14.82
CA GLY A 189 -13.91 -2.95 15.39
C GLY A 189 -13.63 -2.94 16.88
N GLN A 190 -12.86 -1.96 17.35
CA GLN A 190 -12.49 -1.83 18.76
C GLN A 190 -13.51 -1.01 19.57
N GLY A 191 -14.43 -0.26 18.94
CA GLY A 191 -15.41 0.58 19.60
C GLY A 191 -14.79 1.82 20.22
N CYS A 192 -13.83 2.47 19.57
CA CYS A 192 -13.22 3.72 20.00
C CYS A 192 -13.48 4.86 19.01
N GLN A 193 -13.31 6.10 19.45
CA GLN A 193 -13.42 7.26 18.57
C GLN A 193 -12.12 7.43 17.76
N MET A 194 -12.26 7.87 16.50
CA MET A 194 -11.11 8.12 15.61
C MET A 194 -10.15 9.16 16.20
N LYS A 195 -10.68 10.18 16.89
CA LYS A 195 -9.89 11.21 17.57
C LYS A 195 -8.97 10.61 18.65
N ASP A 196 -9.46 9.65 19.41
CA ASP A 196 -8.69 9.02 20.48
C ASP A 196 -7.58 8.13 19.91
N LYS A 197 -7.90 7.35 18.83
CA LYS A 197 -6.91 6.57 18.09
C LYS A 197 -5.85 7.48 17.46
N PHE A 198 -6.25 8.59 16.81
CA PHE A 198 -5.31 9.56 16.23
C PHE A 198 -4.32 10.08 17.28
N ARG A 199 -4.82 10.48 18.45
CA ARG A 199 -3.98 11.00 19.53
C ARG A 199 -2.95 9.96 20.01
N GLU A 200 -3.37 8.71 20.14
CA GLU A 200 -2.49 7.59 20.52
C GLU A 200 -1.45 7.34 19.43
N ASN A 201 -1.91 7.29 18.17
CA ASN A 201 -1.09 6.93 17.02
C ASN A 201 -0.09 8.04 16.64
N PHE A 202 -0.44 9.30 16.87
CA PHE A 202 0.42 10.44 16.56
C PHE A 202 1.81 10.31 17.22
N TRP A 203 1.85 9.92 18.48
CA TRP A 203 3.11 9.75 19.21
C TRP A 203 3.95 8.55 18.77
N ILE A 204 3.39 7.66 17.97
CA ILE A 204 4.10 6.54 17.36
C ILE A 204 4.56 6.92 15.93
N ALA A 205 3.65 7.47 15.13
CA ALA A 205 3.87 7.72 13.72
C ALA A 205 4.72 8.99 13.46
N PHE A 206 4.49 10.07 14.21
CA PHE A 206 5.15 11.35 13.99
C PHE A 206 6.68 11.29 14.23
N PRO A 207 7.21 10.68 15.31
CA PRO A 207 8.65 10.54 15.47
C PRO A 207 9.29 9.74 14.33
N ALA A 208 8.64 8.66 13.86
CA ALA A 208 9.11 7.88 12.72
C ALA A 208 9.18 8.72 11.44
N ALA A 209 8.17 9.57 11.19
CA ALA A 209 8.16 10.45 10.02
C ALA A 209 9.25 11.53 10.09
N VAL A 210 9.47 12.12 11.26
CA VAL A 210 10.53 13.13 11.46
C VAL A 210 11.90 12.51 11.21
N VAL A 211 12.17 11.33 11.76
CA VAL A 211 13.46 10.63 11.53
C VAL A 211 13.57 10.22 10.07
N THR A 212 12.50 9.77 9.43
CA THR A 212 12.49 9.48 7.98
C THR A 212 12.87 10.71 7.16
N LEU A 213 12.25 11.85 7.45
CA LEU A 213 12.54 13.11 6.75
C LEU A 213 14.00 13.52 6.92
N LEU A 214 14.55 13.40 8.13
CA LEU A 214 15.97 13.69 8.42
C LEU A 214 16.89 12.74 7.63
N LEU A 215 16.58 11.44 7.57
CA LEU A 215 17.37 10.48 6.78
C LEU A 215 17.31 10.81 5.29
N ILE A 216 16.12 11.13 4.76
CA ILE A 216 15.97 11.57 3.37
C ILE A 216 16.85 12.79 3.09
N LEU A 217 16.83 13.79 3.97
CA LEU A 217 17.67 14.98 3.81
C LEU A 217 19.16 14.63 3.85
N ILE A 218 19.62 13.85 4.83
CA ILE A 218 21.03 13.45 4.95
C ILE A 218 21.49 12.73 3.67
N LEU A 219 20.73 11.75 3.19
CA LEU A 219 21.06 11.01 1.98
C LEU A 219 21.02 11.89 0.73
N SER A 220 20.05 12.81 0.66
CA SER A 220 19.96 13.78 -0.45
C SER A 220 21.16 14.73 -0.51
N PHE A 221 21.73 15.09 0.64
CA PHE A 221 22.95 15.93 0.70
C PHE A 221 24.22 15.15 0.42
N GLN A 222 24.25 13.86 0.66
CA GLN A 222 25.40 12.98 0.35
C GLN A 222 25.44 12.54 -1.11
N THR A 223 24.30 12.59 -1.82
CA THR A 223 24.24 12.20 -3.23
C THR A 223 24.86 13.31 -4.11
N GLU A 224 25.81 12.93 -4.97
CA GLU A 224 26.29 13.81 -6.01
C GLU A 224 25.21 14.01 -7.07
N ILE A 225 24.67 15.21 -7.13
CA ILE A 225 23.65 15.57 -8.12
C ILE A 225 24.39 15.88 -9.42
N GLN A 226 24.19 15.04 -10.42
CA GLN A 226 24.58 15.37 -11.79
C GLN A 226 23.75 16.56 -12.23
N GLY A 227 24.39 17.64 -12.66
CA GLY A 227 23.89 18.99 -12.85
C GLY A 227 22.41 19.10 -13.27
N ARG A 228 21.74 20.11 -12.76
CA ARG A 228 20.33 20.44 -13.02
C ARG A 228 20.00 20.32 -14.52
N VAL A 229 19.32 19.27 -14.91
CA VAL A 229 18.65 19.24 -16.20
C VAL A 229 17.27 19.90 -16.02
N VAL A 230 17.28 21.25 -15.93
CA VAL A 230 16.02 22.01 -16.03
C VAL A 230 15.77 22.19 -17.52
N GLN A 231 14.78 21.46 -18.02
CA GLN A 231 14.24 21.70 -19.37
C GLN A 231 13.05 22.66 -19.26
N ASP A 232 12.70 23.24 -20.39
CA ASP A 232 11.47 24.04 -20.49
C ASP A 232 10.27 23.19 -20.12
N TYR A 233 9.36 23.76 -19.34
CA TYR A 233 8.15 23.10 -18.92
C TYR A 233 6.91 23.94 -19.28
N HIS A 234 5.81 23.26 -19.54
CA HIS A 234 4.56 23.88 -19.91
C HIS A 234 3.62 23.97 -18.71
N LEU A 235 3.38 25.19 -18.20
CA LEU A 235 2.49 25.41 -17.04
C LEU A 235 1.10 24.82 -17.23
N VAL A 236 0.57 24.82 -18.46
CA VAL A 236 -0.76 24.26 -18.74
C VAL A 236 -0.80 22.74 -18.52
N GLN A 237 0.29 22.04 -18.81
CA GLN A 237 0.39 20.58 -18.59
C GLN A 237 0.50 20.20 -17.11
N ILE A 238 0.86 21.16 -16.24
CA ILE A 238 0.90 20.96 -14.79
C ILE A 238 -0.51 20.95 -14.18
N LEU A 239 -1.47 21.65 -14.81
CA LEU A 239 -2.80 21.91 -14.26
C LEU A 239 -3.57 20.63 -13.85
N PRO A 240 -3.58 19.50 -14.59
CA PRO A 240 -4.24 18.28 -14.13
C PRO A 240 -3.71 17.76 -12.81
N TYR A 241 -2.37 17.77 -12.61
CA TYR A 241 -1.77 17.38 -11.34
C TYR A 241 -2.09 18.36 -10.20
N VAL A 242 -2.11 19.67 -10.48
CA VAL A 242 -2.49 20.69 -9.48
C VAL A 242 -3.93 20.50 -9.03
N LEU A 243 -4.87 20.27 -9.97
CA LEU A 243 -6.28 20.01 -9.64
C LEU A 243 -6.44 18.74 -8.81
N VAL A 244 -5.72 17.69 -9.17
CA VAL A 244 -5.71 16.43 -8.44
C VAL A 244 -5.11 16.60 -7.02
N LEU A 245 -4.01 17.31 -6.89
CA LEU A 245 -3.38 17.59 -5.60
C LEU A 245 -4.29 18.45 -4.70
N ILE A 246 -4.89 19.52 -5.26
CA ILE A 246 -5.85 20.35 -4.51
C ILE A 246 -7.05 19.50 -4.09
N GLY A 247 -7.63 18.71 -5.01
CA GLY A 247 -8.74 17.81 -4.71
C GLY A 247 -8.40 16.83 -3.60
N GLY A 248 -7.18 16.27 -3.60
CA GLY A 248 -6.66 15.42 -2.54
C GLY A 248 -6.54 16.16 -1.20
N ILE A 249 -5.95 17.36 -1.19
CA ILE A 249 -5.75 18.16 0.03
C ILE A 249 -7.08 18.58 0.67
N ILE A 250 -8.12 18.88 -0.10
CA ILE A 250 -9.45 19.19 0.44
C ILE A 250 -10.30 17.96 0.77
N GLY A 251 -9.74 16.75 0.60
CA GLY A 251 -10.37 15.50 1.03
C GLY A 251 -11.46 14.98 0.08
N ILE A 252 -11.43 15.31 -1.21
CA ILE A 252 -12.31 14.71 -2.20
C ILE A 252 -11.95 13.23 -2.39
N ASN A 253 -12.96 12.38 -2.59
CA ASN A 253 -12.76 10.97 -2.85
C ASN A 253 -11.77 10.73 -4.01
N VAL A 254 -10.81 9.82 -3.84
CA VAL A 254 -9.72 9.55 -4.79
C VAL A 254 -10.22 9.23 -6.20
N PHE A 255 -11.31 8.49 -6.33
CA PHE A 255 -11.90 8.16 -7.62
C PHE A 255 -12.39 9.43 -8.37
N VAL A 256 -13.08 10.33 -7.65
CA VAL A 256 -13.56 11.62 -8.21
C VAL A 256 -12.38 12.52 -8.58
N VAL A 257 -11.36 12.57 -7.75
CA VAL A 257 -10.13 13.32 -8.01
C VAL A 257 -9.43 12.85 -9.29
N LEU A 258 -9.30 11.53 -9.46
CA LEU A 258 -8.74 10.94 -10.68
C LEU A 258 -9.58 11.25 -11.92
N LEU A 259 -10.91 11.20 -11.81
CA LEU A 259 -11.81 11.59 -12.92
C LEU A 259 -11.62 13.08 -13.31
N ILE A 260 -11.51 13.97 -12.33
CA ILE A 260 -11.19 15.38 -12.57
C ILE A 260 -9.85 15.52 -13.32
N GLY A 261 -8.83 14.77 -12.88
CA GLY A 261 -7.53 14.72 -13.54
C GLY A 261 -7.59 14.22 -14.98
N ILE A 262 -8.34 13.13 -15.22
CA ILE A 262 -8.54 12.55 -16.56
C ILE A 262 -9.22 13.57 -17.48
N VAL A 263 -10.35 14.14 -17.04
CA VAL A 263 -11.13 15.08 -17.85
C VAL A 263 -10.32 16.35 -18.15
N SER A 264 -9.71 16.95 -17.13
CA SER A 264 -8.89 18.16 -17.31
C SER A 264 -7.65 17.89 -18.17
N GLY A 265 -6.99 16.73 -17.96
CA GLY A 265 -5.84 16.31 -18.76
C GLY A 265 -6.21 16.09 -20.22
N ALA A 266 -7.30 15.36 -20.49
CA ALA A 266 -7.80 15.13 -21.84
C ALA A 266 -8.11 16.44 -22.56
N PHE A 267 -8.78 17.37 -21.88
CA PHE A 267 -9.10 18.69 -22.43
C PHE A 267 -7.85 19.48 -22.78
N ILE A 268 -6.87 19.52 -21.87
CA ILE A 268 -5.60 20.26 -22.08
C ILE A 268 -4.78 19.64 -23.22
N MET A 269 -4.66 18.33 -23.25
CA MET A 269 -3.84 17.63 -24.24
C MET A 269 -4.45 17.71 -25.65
N LEU A 270 -5.79 17.65 -25.77
CA LEU A 270 -6.50 17.80 -27.03
C LEU A 270 -6.47 19.27 -27.56
N LEU A 271 -6.81 20.24 -26.72
CA LEU A 271 -6.82 21.66 -27.14
C LEU A 271 -5.43 22.20 -27.35
N GLY A 272 -4.42 21.71 -26.64
CA GLY A 272 -3.02 22.03 -26.85
C GLY A 272 -2.44 21.43 -28.14
N GLY A 273 -3.19 20.56 -28.82
CA GLY A 273 -2.72 19.89 -30.04
C GLY A 273 -1.60 18.89 -29.77
N HIS A 274 -1.43 18.45 -28.48
CA HIS A 274 -0.39 17.50 -28.08
C HIS A 274 -0.73 16.07 -28.47
N ILE A 275 -2.03 15.75 -28.54
CA ILE A 275 -2.54 14.43 -28.93
C ILE A 275 -3.82 14.57 -29.76
N THR A 276 -4.07 13.58 -30.60
CA THR A 276 -5.34 13.44 -31.34
C THR A 276 -6.39 12.71 -30.49
N PRO A 277 -7.70 12.81 -30.81
CA PRO A 277 -8.73 12.03 -30.10
C PRO A 277 -8.51 10.51 -30.17
N VAL A 278 -7.94 10.01 -31.26
CA VAL A 278 -7.61 8.57 -31.40
C VAL A 278 -6.46 8.19 -30.46
N GLU A 279 -5.41 8.97 -30.43
CA GLU A 279 -4.28 8.77 -29.51
C GLU A 279 -4.73 8.86 -28.04
N LEU A 280 -5.65 9.79 -27.71
CA LEU A 280 -6.21 9.88 -26.36
C LEU A 280 -6.84 8.55 -25.93
N LEU A 281 -7.71 7.98 -26.76
CA LEU A 281 -8.36 6.70 -26.45
C LEU A 281 -7.36 5.55 -26.37
N THR A 282 -6.39 5.51 -27.27
CA THR A 282 -5.33 4.50 -27.27
C THR A 282 -4.46 4.59 -26.01
N ASN A 283 -4.09 5.80 -25.60
CA ASN A 283 -3.29 6.04 -24.41
C ASN A 283 -4.06 5.68 -23.13
N ILE A 284 -5.36 6.00 -23.03
CA ILE A 284 -6.22 5.55 -21.94
C ILE A 284 -6.23 4.02 -21.89
N GLY A 285 -6.43 3.36 -23.03
CA GLY A 285 -6.45 1.91 -23.14
C GLY A 285 -5.13 1.27 -22.70
N SER A 286 -4.00 1.84 -23.10
CA SER A 286 -2.66 1.40 -22.67
C SER A 286 -2.48 1.54 -21.17
N GLY A 287 -2.83 2.71 -20.60
CA GLY A 287 -2.70 2.94 -19.17
C GLY A 287 -3.59 2.00 -18.32
N VAL A 288 -4.82 1.73 -18.78
CA VAL A 288 -5.69 0.72 -18.16
C VAL A 288 -5.06 -0.68 -18.24
N SER A 289 -4.50 -1.04 -19.40
CA SER A 289 -3.85 -2.34 -19.60
C SER A 289 -2.61 -2.52 -18.72
N GLY A 290 -1.87 -1.45 -18.45
CA GLY A 290 -0.72 -1.47 -17.56
C GLY A 290 -1.06 -1.80 -16.11
N MET A 291 -2.29 -1.58 -15.67
CA MET A 291 -2.78 -1.97 -14.34
C MET A 291 -3.28 -3.41 -14.26
N PHE A 292 -3.18 -4.19 -15.36
CA PHE A 292 -3.71 -5.56 -15.44
C PHE A 292 -3.17 -6.46 -14.31
N GLU A 293 -1.85 -6.49 -14.15
CA GLU A 293 -1.21 -7.36 -13.15
C GLU A 293 -1.67 -7.00 -11.72
N THR A 294 -1.72 -5.72 -11.39
CA THR A 294 -2.18 -5.21 -10.10
C THR A 294 -3.64 -5.59 -9.83
N CYS A 295 -4.52 -5.44 -10.83
CA CYS A 295 -5.92 -5.84 -10.73
C CYS A 295 -6.06 -7.36 -10.55
N MET A 296 -5.31 -8.15 -11.33
CA MET A 296 -5.36 -9.62 -11.23
C MET A 296 -4.88 -10.12 -9.89
N VAL A 297 -3.82 -9.54 -9.32
CA VAL A 297 -3.35 -9.89 -7.97
C VAL A 297 -4.46 -9.63 -6.94
N ALA A 298 -5.11 -8.46 -6.97
CA ALA A 298 -6.19 -8.14 -6.03
C ALA A 298 -7.35 -9.17 -6.11
N ILE A 299 -7.74 -9.55 -7.32
CA ILE A 299 -8.79 -10.56 -7.57
C ILE A 299 -8.37 -11.93 -7.03
N LEU A 300 -7.17 -12.39 -7.40
CA LEU A 300 -6.69 -13.74 -7.05
C LEU A 300 -6.46 -13.89 -5.54
N VAL A 301 -5.90 -12.87 -4.89
CA VAL A 301 -5.75 -12.84 -3.43
C VAL A 301 -7.12 -12.92 -2.75
N ALA A 302 -8.09 -12.11 -3.17
CA ALA A 302 -9.44 -12.13 -2.59
C ALA A 302 -10.11 -13.50 -2.74
N ALA A 303 -10.00 -14.12 -3.92
CA ALA A 303 -10.52 -15.46 -4.19
C ALA A 303 -9.84 -16.53 -3.29
N MET A 304 -8.52 -16.51 -3.19
CA MET A 304 -7.74 -17.42 -2.34
C MET A 304 -8.14 -17.28 -0.86
N CYS A 305 -8.21 -16.04 -0.37
CA CYS A 305 -8.57 -15.75 1.01
C CYS A 305 -9.97 -16.19 1.39
N ALA A 306 -10.93 -16.11 0.46
CA ALA A 306 -12.28 -16.61 0.69
C ALA A 306 -12.29 -18.13 0.95
N LEU A 307 -11.49 -18.90 0.21
CA LEU A 307 -11.34 -20.34 0.43
C LEU A 307 -10.62 -20.66 1.75
N ILE A 308 -9.55 -19.95 2.06
CA ILE A 308 -8.80 -20.13 3.32
C ILE A 308 -9.68 -19.85 4.53
N ARG A 309 -10.48 -18.79 4.48
CA ARG A 309 -11.46 -18.42 5.51
C ARG A 309 -12.52 -19.52 5.70
N GLU A 310 -13.07 -20.03 4.61
CA GLU A 310 -14.09 -21.10 4.69
C GLU A 310 -13.56 -22.35 5.39
N HIS A 311 -12.28 -22.65 5.24
CA HIS A 311 -11.66 -23.84 5.77
C HIS A 311 -10.98 -23.67 7.14
N GLY A 312 -11.17 -22.53 7.81
CA GLY A 312 -10.66 -22.28 9.17
C GLY A 312 -9.16 -21.95 9.23
N GLY A 313 -8.57 -21.50 8.12
CA GLY A 313 -7.13 -21.15 8.10
C GLY A 313 -6.82 -19.94 8.97
N PHE A 314 -7.65 -18.93 8.89
CA PHE A 314 -7.45 -17.72 9.69
C PHE A 314 -7.70 -17.96 11.18
N GLU A 315 -8.68 -18.77 11.54
CA GLU A 315 -8.92 -19.20 12.93
C GLU A 315 -7.72 -19.95 13.53
N ALA A 316 -7.02 -20.75 12.70
CA ALA A 316 -5.80 -21.42 13.15
C ALA A 316 -4.66 -20.43 13.45
N LEU A 317 -4.48 -19.43 12.57
CA LEU A 317 -3.47 -18.38 12.76
C LEU A 317 -3.77 -17.56 14.02
N LEU A 318 -5.02 -17.16 14.18
CA LEU A 318 -5.52 -16.39 15.31
C LEU A 318 -5.28 -17.11 16.65
N SER A 319 -5.68 -18.39 16.74
CA SER A 319 -5.49 -19.19 17.94
C SER A 319 -4.02 -19.47 18.27
N GLY A 320 -3.16 -19.56 17.25
CA GLY A 320 -1.72 -19.70 17.41
C GLY A 320 -1.09 -18.50 18.10
N ILE A 321 -1.41 -17.31 17.64
CA ILE A 321 -0.88 -16.05 18.20
C ILE A 321 -1.35 -15.85 19.64
N GLN A 322 -2.62 -16.08 19.95
CA GLN A 322 -3.18 -15.96 21.30
C GLN A 322 -2.48 -16.87 22.33
N ARG A 323 -2.01 -18.04 21.91
CA ARG A 323 -1.30 -18.99 22.79
C ARG A 323 0.11 -18.54 23.16
N VAL A 324 0.79 -17.83 22.24
CA VAL A 324 2.20 -17.43 22.38
C VAL A 324 2.34 -16.10 23.12
N PHE A 325 1.50 -15.11 22.79
CA PHE A 325 1.63 -13.75 23.27
C PHE A 325 0.68 -13.48 24.44
N LYS A 326 1.25 -13.34 25.64
CA LYS A 326 0.48 -13.16 26.89
C LYS A 326 0.87 -11.86 27.62
N GLY A 327 -0.05 -11.36 28.43
CA GLY A 327 0.12 -10.15 29.21
C GLY A 327 0.05 -8.88 28.35
N LYS A 328 0.14 -7.71 28.98
CA LYS A 328 -0.13 -6.41 28.32
C LYS A 328 0.83 -6.12 27.15
N LYS A 329 2.15 -6.22 27.36
CA LYS A 329 3.16 -5.99 26.32
C LYS A 329 3.15 -7.09 25.26
N GLY A 330 3.07 -8.34 25.68
CA GLY A 330 2.95 -9.49 24.78
C GLY A 330 1.66 -9.41 23.97
N GLY A 331 0.53 -9.07 24.57
CA GLY A 331 -0.74 -8.87 23.89
C GLY A 331 -0.69 -7.81 22.80
N LEU A 332 -0.11 -6.64 23.07
CA LEU A 332 0.08 -5.59 22.04
C LEU A 332 0.95 -6.05 20.87
N LEU A 333 2.07 -6.72 21.16
CA LEU A 333 2.93 -7.27 20.12
C LEU A 333 2.21 -8.39 19.34
N GLY A 334 1.48 -9.26 20.05
CA GLY A 334 0.68 -10.32 19.42
C GLY A 334 -0.40 -9.80 18.50
N MET A 335 -1.12 -8.72 18.89
CA MET A 335 -2.11 -8.07 18.03
C MET A 335 -1.46 -7.45 16.77
N GLY A 336 -0.28 -6.83 16.93
CA GLY A 336 0.48 -6.28 15.81
C GLY A 336 0.93 -7.39 14.84
N LEU A 337 1.49 -8.48 15.34
CA LEU A 337 1.89 -9.61 14.50
C LEU A 337 0.69 -10.33 13.88
N LEU A 338 -0.44 -10.35 14.59
CA LEU A 338 -1.69 -10.89 14.07
C LEU A 338 -2.15 -10.15 12.81
N VAL A 339 -2.30 -8.83 12.91
CA VAL A 339 -2.72 -8.02 11.75
C VAL A 339 -1.68 -8.08 10.64
N GLY A 340 -0.39 -8.11 10.95
CA GLY A 340 0.67 -8.29 9.96
C GLY A 340 0.61 -9.62 9.23
N ALA A 341 0.33 -10.71 9.95
CA ALA A 341 0.12 -12.02 9.32
C ALA A 341 -1.14 -12.05 8.43
N MET A 342 -2.20 -11.32 8.83
CA MET A 342 -3.38 -11.12 7.98
C MET A 342 -3.04 -10.30 6.74
N ASP A 343 -2.22 -9.26 6.84
CA ASP A 343 -1.74 -8.48 5.70
C ASP A 343 -0.95 -9.34 4.70
N ILE A 344 -0.02 -10.16 5.20
CA ILE A 344 0.72 -11.10 4.34
C ILE A 344 -0.25 -12.03 3.60
N ALA A 345 -1.31 -12.48 4.26
CA ALA A 345 -2.29 -13.39 3.68
C ALA A 345 -3.23 -12.71 2.69
N THR A 346 -3.66 -11.48 2.97
CA THR A 346 -4.72 -10.78 2.24
C THR A 346 -4.20 -9.73 1.27
N ALA A 347 -2.93 -9.32 1.38
CA ALA A 347 -2.32 -8.20 0.66
C ALA A 347 -3.16 -6.90 0.73
N ASN A 348 -3.98 -6.76 1.78
CA ASN A 348 -4.90 -5.64 1.97
C ASN A 348 -5.06 -5.31 3.45
N ASN A 349 -4.55 -4.15 3.85
CA ASN A 349 -4.53 -3.69 5.23
C ASN A 349 -5.92 -3.52 5.86
N THR A 350 -6.89 -2.97 5.15
CA THR A 350 -8.26 -2.81 5.67
C THR A 350 -8.91 -4.16 5.99
N VAL A 351 -8.77 -5.13 5.07
CA VAL A 351 -9.28 -6.50 5.26
C VAL A 351 -8.56 -7.18 6.43
N ALA A 352 -7.23 -7.04 6.52
CA ALA A 352 -6.42 -7.58 7.60
C ALA A 352 -6.88 -7.06 8.98
N ILE A 353 -7.12 -5.75 9.10
CA ILE A 353 -7.62 -5.11 10.31
C ILE A 353 -9.02 -5.65 10.68
N VAL A 354 -9.94 -5.69 9.72
CA VAL A 354 -11.30 -6.21 9.95
C VAL A 354 -11.27 -7.64 10.47
N MET A 355 -10.40 -8.49 9.90
CA MET A 355 -10.25 -9.88 10.32
C MET A 355 -9.59 -10.03 11.69
N ALA A 356 -8.60 -9.19 12.01
CA ALA A 356 -7.90 -9.23 13.30
C ALA A 356 -8.75 -8.65 14.46
N ASN A 357 -9.68 -7.74 14.15
CA ASN A 357 -10.45 -6.99 15.15
C ASN A 357 -11.13 -7.83 16.24
N PRO A 358 -11.88 -8.93 15.93
CA PRO A 358 -12.58 -9.68 16.96
C PRO A 358 -11.63 -10.25 18.03
N ILE A 359 -10.50 -10.78 17.58
CA ILE A 359 -9.52 -11.40 18.48
C ILE A 359 -8.70 -10.36 19.21
N ALA A 360 -8.29 -9.29 18.52
CA ALA A 360 -7.62 -8.17 19.17
C ALA A 360 -8.50 -7.58 20.29
N LYS A 361 -9.82 -7.55 20.11
CA LYS A 361 -10.78 -7.10 21.12
C LYS A 361 -10.84 -8.07 22.31
N GLU A 362 -10.89 -9.38 22.08
CA GLU A 362 -10.83 -10.40 23.14
C GLU A 362 -9.52 -10.27 23.93
N MET A 363 -8.37 -10.18 23.26
CA MET A 363 -7.05 -10.00 23.89
C MET A 363 -6.98 -8.67 24.65
N ALA A 364 -7.57 -7.59 24.13
CA ALA A 364 -7.59 -6.29 24.81
C ALA A 364 -8.35 -6.36 26.12
N LEU A 365 -9.49 -7.03 26.15
CA LEU A 365 -10.28 -7.26 27.37
C LEU A 365 -9.52 -8.13 28.39
N GLU A 366 -8.92 -9.24 27.94
CA GLU A 366 -8.15 -10.16 28.78
C GLU A 366 -6.94 -9.47 29.43
N TYR A 367 -6.18 -8.68 28.66
CA TYR A 367 -4.95 -8.03 29.13
C TYR A 367 -5.15 -6.60 29.61
N LYS A 368 -6.39 -6.11 29.72
CA LYS A 368 -6.76 -4.77 30.16
C LYS A 368 -6.06 -3.68 29.34
N ILE A 369 -6.10 -3.82 28.02
CA ILE A 369 -5.58 -2.85 27.04
C ILE A 369 -6.74 -1.97 26.56
N THR A 370 -6.53 -0.66 26.46
CA THR A 370 -7.59 0.28 26.02
C THR A 370 -7.90 0.08 24.53
N SER A 371 -9.18 0.25 24.17
CA SER A 371 -9.64 0.11 22.77
C SER A 371 -8.90 1.06 21.81
N ARG A 372 -8.60 2.29 22.24
CA ARG A 372 -7.83 3.25 21.43
C ARG A 372 -6.43 2.76 21.11
N LYS A 373 -5.75 2.14 22.10
CA LYS A 373 -4.40 1.59 21.94
C LYS A 373 -4.39 0.36 21.05
N THR A 374 -5.38 -0.50 21.20
CA THR A 374 -5.59 -1.67 20.33
C THR A 374 -5.82 -1.22 18.88
N ALA A 375 -6.71 -0.27 18.64
CA ALA A 375 -6.96 0.28 17.31
C ALA A 375 -5.70 0.92 16.71
N SER A 376 -4.93 1.66 17.49
CA SER A 376 -3.65 2.25 17.06
C SER A 376 -2.64 1.18 16.65
N ILE A 377 -2.47 0.12 17.44
CA ILE A 377 -1.52 -0.98 17.13
C ILE A 377 -1.96 -1.75 15.88
N LEU A 378 -3.24 -2.07 15.74
CA LEU A 378 -3.74 -2.75 14.54
C LEU A 378 -3.45 -1.93 13.26
N ASP A 379 -3.77 -0.64 13.27
CA ASP A 379 -3.56 0.23 12.12
C ASP A 379 -2.06 0.47 11.86
N THR A 380 -1.26 0.68 12.90
CA THR A 380 0.18 0.91 12.75
C THR A 380 0.91 -0.32 12.19
N PHE A 381 0.67 -1.50 12.75
CA PHE A 381 1.32 -2.73 12.27
C PHE A 381 0.82 -3.13 10.88
N SER A 382 -0.47 -2.96 10.60
CA SER A 382 -1.00 -3.12 9.25
C SER A 382 -0.28 -2.21 8.24
N CYS A 383 -0.11 -0.93 8.57
CA CYS A 383 0.66 0.01 7.76
C CYS A 383 2.10 -0.48 7.52
N ILE A 384 2.79 -0.98 8.55
CA ILE A 384 4.16 -1.50 8.44
C ILE A 384 4.23 -2.67 7.48
N PHE A 385 3.39 -3.70 7.70
CA PHE A 385 3.44 -4.92 6.90
C PHE A 385 3.00 -4.66 5.45
N GLN A 386 1.88 -3.94 5.25
CA GLN A 386 1.38 -3.63 3.91
C GLN A 386 2.40 -2.88 3.05
N GLY A 387 3.15 -1.95 3.62
CA GLY A 387 4.19 -1.22 2.89
C GLY A 387 5.39 -2.08 2.51
N MET A 388 5.70 -3.11 3.32
CA MET A 388 6.85 -3.99 3.11
C MET A 388 6.53 -5.24 2.29
N ILE A 389 5.26 -5.55 2.04
CA ILE A 389 4.87 -6.71 1.24
C ILE A 389 5.13 -6.43 -0.25
N PRO A 390 5.98 -7.24 -0.94
CA PRO A 390 6.35 -6.97 -2.33
C PRO A 390 5.20 -7.12 -3.34
N TYR A 391 4.13 -7.80 -2.95
CA TYR A 391 2.89 -7.98 -3.72
C TYR A 391 1.70 -7.22 -3.13
N GLY A 392 1.94 -6.35 -2.17
CA GLY A 392 0.90 -5.48 -1.58
C GLY A 392 0.45 -4.40 -2.56
N ALA A 393 -0.80 -3.95 -2.42
CA ALA A 393 -1.40 -2.96 -3.32
C ALA A 393 -0.56 -1.68 -3.47
N GLN A 394 0.04 -1.18 -2.39
CA GLN A 394 0.90 0.01 -2.39
C GLN A 394 2.14 -0.19 -3.28
N MET A 395 2.82 -1.34 -3.12
CA MET A 395 4.02 -1.68 -3.87
C MET A 395 3.71 -1.88 -5.36
N LEU A 396 2.67 -2.66 -5.65
CA LEU A 396 2.28 -2.95 -7.04
C LEU A 396 1.85 -1.70 -7.80
N VAL A 397 1.11 -0.79 -7.18
CA VAL A 397 0.70 0.43 -7.84
C VAL A 397 1.89 1.37 -8.10
N ALA A 398 2.85 1.43 -7.18
CA ALA A 398 4.07 2.20 -7.39
C ALA A 398 4.91 1.66 -8.57
N ILE A 399 5.08 0.33 -8.62
CA ILE A 399 5.80 -0.34 -9.72
C ILE A 399 5.07 -0.16 -11.05
N SER A 400 3.74 -0.37 -11.08
CA SER A 400 2.94 -0.20 -12.29
C SER A 400 2.97 1.22 -12.81
N ALA A 401 2.85 2.23 -11.94
CA ALA A 401 2.94 3.64 -12.33
C ALA A 401 4.32 4.01 -12.89
N ALA A 402 5.41 3.44 -12.37
CA ALA A 402 6.74 3.63 -12.93
C ALA A 402 6.86 2.95 -14.30
N LYS A 403 6.32 1.74 -14.46
CA LYS A 403 6.33 0.96 -15.70
C LYS A 403 5.56 1.64 -16.83
N GLU A 404 4.40 2.26 -16.53
CA GLU A 404 3.62 3.07 -17.47
C GLU A 404 4.44 4.21 -18.07
N LEU A 405 5.37 4.75 -17.31
CA LEU A 405 6.29 5.79 -17.75
C LEU A 405 7.56 5.25 -18.45
N GLY A 406 7.61 3.93 -18.67
CA GLY A 406 8.71 3.23 -19.35
C GLY A 406 9.91 2.93 -18.45
N PHE A 407 9.70 2.80 -17.13
CA PHE A 407 10.76 2.48 -16.17
C PHE A 407 10.47 1.19 -15.40
N GLU A 408 11.41 0.27 -15.46
CA GLU A 408 11.36 -0.95 -14.67
C GLU A 408 11.88 -0.69 -13.26
N LEU A 409 11.07 -1.00 -12.27
CA LEU A 409 11.36 -0.83 -10.86
C LEU A 409 10.86 -2.05 -10.09
N SER A 410 11.71 -2.70 -9.29
CA SER A 410 11.32 -3.87 -8.52
C SER A 410 11.01 -3.53 -7.06
N ALA A 411 10.14 -4.33 -6.44
CA ALA A 411 9.86 -4.23 -5.01
C ALA A 411 11.14 -4.29 -4.17
N PHE A 412 12.09 -5.15 -4.54
CA PHE A 412 13.34 -5.35 -3.81
C PHE A 412 14.34 -4.21 -3.97
N GLN A 413 14.18 -3.34 -4.96
CA GLN A 413 14.90 -2.07 -5.06
C GLN A 413 14.28 -0.98 -4.17
N ILE A 414 12.95 -0.99 -4.02
CA ILE A 414 12.20 -0.02 -3.21
C ILE A 414 12.34 -0.33 -1.72
N MET A 415 12.13 -1.60 -1.31
CA MET A 415 12.06 -2.01 0.10
C MET A 415 13.24 -1.53 0.96
N PRO A 416 14.52 -1.63 0.55
CA PRO A 416 15.64 -1.16 1.35
C PRO A 416 15.66 0.36 1.58
N LYS A 417 14.94 1.13 0.78
CA LYS A 417 14.86 2.60 0.81
C LYS A 417 13.55 3.09 1.42
N LEU A 418 12.67 2.18 1.80
CA LEU A 418 11.39 2.48 2.42
C LEU A 418 11.57 2.66 3.93
N PHE A 419 12.19 3.77 4.33
CA PHE A 419 12.60 4.05 5.71
C PHE A 419 11.43 4.18 6.67
N TYR A 420 10.31 4.80 6.24
CA TYR A 420 9.19 5.10 7.13
C TYR A 420 8.62 3.85 7.85
N PRO A 421 8.22 2.76 7.18
CA PRO A 421 7.69 1.59 7.88
C PRO A 421 8.73 0.90 8.77
N MET A 422 10.01 0.94 8.41
CA MET A 422 11.09 0.41 9.26
C MET A 422 11.21 1.21 10.56
N LEU A 423 11.20 2.54 10.45
CA LEU A 423 11.27 3.44 11.61
C LEU A 423 9.97 3.44 12.41
N LEU A 424 8.83 3.24 11.74
CA LEU A 424 7.53 3.05 12.39
C LEU A 424 7.50 1.78 13.24
N LEU A 425 8.11 0.70 12.76
CA LEU A 425 8.28 -0.53 13.55
C LEU A 425 9.11 -0.26 14.80
N VAL A 426 10.26 0.41 14.67
CA VAL A 426 11.10 0.77 15.82
C VAL A 426 10.34 1.65 16.82
N SER A 427 9.65 2.69 16.35
CA SER A 427 8.83 3.58 17.19
C SER A 427 7.71 2.82 17.88
N SER A 428 7.05 1.88 17.19
CA SER A 428 5.99 1.04 17.76
C SER A 428 6.51 0.11 18.85
N LEU A 429 7.67 -0.50 18.64
CA LEU A 429 8.31 -1.35 19.66
C LEU A 429 8.71 -0.52 20.90
N ILE A 430 9.25 0.67 20.72
CA ILE A 430 9.54 1.59 21.84
C ILE A 430 8.25 1.93 22.58
N ALA A 431 7.15 2.22 21.88
CA ALA A 431 5.86 2.52 22.50
C ALA A 431 5.27 1.32 23.26
N ILE A 432 5.45 0.08 22.76
CA ILE A 432 4.97 -1.14 23.43
C ILE A 432 5.82 -1.45 24.67
N PHE A 433 7.14 -1.41 24.55
CA PHE A 433 8.04 -1.83 25.65
C PHE A 433 8.32 -0.72 26.66
N GLY A 434 8.20 0.57 26.26
CA GLY A 434 8.35 1.73 27.11
C GLY A 434 7.20 1.96 28.11
N ILE A 435 6.09 1.21 27.99
CA ILE A 435 4.96 1.31 28.92
C ILE A 435 5.42 0.93 30.33
N LYS A 436 5.44 1.91 31.24
CA LYS A 436 5.57 1.66 32.67
C LYS A 436 4.28 0.99 33.15
N GLY A 437 4.38 -0.06 33.94
CA GLY A 437 3.24 -0.86 34.42
C GLY A 437 2.36 -0.11 35.43
N GLY A 438 1.78 1.03 35.02
CA GLY A 438 0.94 1.89 35.87
C GLY A 438 0.18 2.97 35.11
N ASP A 439 0.47 3.23 33.84
CA ASP A 439 -0.12 4.34 33.10
C ASP A 439 -1.39 3.93 32.35
N ASP A 440 -2.47 3.65 33.08
CA ASP A 440 -3.84 3.61 32.58
C ASP A 440 -4.77 4.28 33.62
N LYS A 441 -4.71 5.61 33.66
CA LYS A 441 -5.81 6.43 34.19
C LYS A 441 -6.50 7.18 33.06
#